data_bbc9d27c3dc02af8fa93ea3dd7512239
#
_entry.id   bbc9d27c3dc02af8fa93ea3dd7512239
#
_cell.length_a   1.000
_cell.length_b   1.000
_cell.length_c   1.000
_cell.angle_alpha   90.00
_cell.angle_beta   90.00
_cell.angle_gamma   90.00
#
_symmetry.space_group_name_H-M   'P 1'
#
loop_
_entity.id
_entity.type
_entity.pdbx_description
1 polymer ?
#
loop_
_entity_poly.entity_id
_entity_poly.type
_entity_poly.pdbx_seq_one_letter_code
_entity_poly.pdbx_strand_id
1 'polypeptide(L)'
;MPKTQFFSRRAIGTALLAIAAGPALCLSAAAQSWPTKPIKIVVNFPPGGAADQIARAIGVPLGEALGQPVVVENRGGANGNLGGEMVAKSPADGYTLLMSSGGMVSVNPHIYARMPFDPAKDLVPVASAARVLVFLVAKPNFPANNIQEFLAHVKANPGRLSYGSAGNGSSPH
;
A
#
# COMPACT_ATOMS: atom_id res chain seq x y z
N MET A 1 -49.07 -19.45 -58.50
CA MET A 1 -49.89 -19.52 -57.27
C MET A 1 -48.96 -19.43 -56.11
N PRO A 2 -48.95 -18.37 -55.27
CA PRO A 2 -48.10 -18.24 -54.13
C PRO A 2 -48.65 -19.08 -52.97
N LYS A 3 -47.79 -19.91 -52.35
CA LYS A 3 -48.13 -20.69 -51.15
C LYS A 3 -47.98 -19.77 -49.93
N THR A 4 -49.13 -19.36 -49.35
CA THR A 4 -49.18 -18.68 -48.03
C THR A 4 -48.81 -19.66 -46.94
N GLN A 5 -47.66 -19.46 -46.29
CA GLN A 5 -47.28 -20.20 -45.07
C GLN A 5 -48.03 -19.61 -43.87
N PHE A 6 -48.94 -20.37 -43.31
CA PHE A 6 -49.60 -20.05 -42.03
C PHE A 6 -48.64 -20.36 -40.87
N PHE A 7 -48.12 -19.31 -40.23
CA PHE A 7 -47.41 -19.45 -38.96
C PHE A 7 -48.38 -19.90 -37.88
N SER A 8 -48.09 -21.06 -37.30
CA SER A 8 -48.89 -21.68 -36.21
C SER A 8 -48.92 -20.73 -34.98
N ARG A 9 -50.11 -20.47 -34.43
CA ARG A 9 -50.34 -19.67 -33.20
C ARG A 9 -49.51 -20.17 -31.99
N ARG A 10 -49.07 -21.44 -32.01
CA ARG A 10 -48.20 -22.05 -30.98
C ARG A 10 -46.77 -21.52 -31.06
N ALA A 11 -46.23 -21.20 -32.25
CA ALA A 11 -44.89 -20.72 -32.45
C ALA A 11 -44.73 -19.24 -31.94
N ILE A 12 -45.80 -18.45 -32.06
CA ILE A 12 -45.82 -17.02 -31.57
C ILE A 12 -45.84 -16.99 -30.03
N GLY A 13 -46.56 -17.91 -29.38
CA GLY A 13 -46.63 -17.98 -27.90
C GLY A 13 -45.31 -18.37 -27.25
N THR A 14 -44.54 -19.29 -27.84
CA THR A 14 -43.22 -19.69 -27.33
C THR A 14 -42.15 -18.61 -27.56
N ALA A 15 -42.22 -17.87 -28.66
CA ALA A 15 -41.29 -16.76 -28.90
C ALA A 15 -41.50 -15.58 -27.92
N LEU A 16 -42.72 -15.25 -27.57
CA LEU A 16 -43.07 -14.24 -26.60
C LEU A 16 -42.65 -14.59 -25.16
N LEU A 17 -42.71 -15.88 -24.75
CA LEU A 17 -42.22 -16.32 -23.44
C LEU A 17 -40.69 -16.25 -23.33
N ALA A 18 -39.95 -16.53 -24.43
CA ALA A 18 -38.50 -16.46 -24.45
C ALA A 18 -37.95 -14.99 -24.33
N ILE A 19 -38.68 -14.04 -24.88
CA ILE A 19 -38.31 -12.60 -24.78
C ILE A 19 -38.56 -12.04 -23.39
N ALA A 20 -39.57 -12.52 -22.66
CA ALA A 20 -39.87 -12.07 -21.30
C ALA A 20 -38.89 -12.63 -20.23
N ALA A 21 -38.21 -13.73 -20.49
CA ALA A 21 -37.24 -14.36 -19.59
C ALA A 21 -35.83 -13.76 -19.69
N GLY A 22 -35.52 -13.04 -20.78
CA GLY A 22 -34.19 -12.45 -21.02
C GLY A 22 -33.72 -11.38 -20.02
N PRO A 23 -34.56 -10.39 -19.64
CA PRO A 23 -34.14 -9.32 -18.73
C PRO A 23 -34.04 -9.76 -17.26
N ALA A 24 -34.66 -10.88 -16.86
CA ALA A 24 -34.65 -11.34 -15.47
C ALA A 24 -33.29 -11.95 -15.01
N LEU A 25 -32.43 -12.34 -15.94
CA LEU A 25 -31.11 -12.93 -15.64
C LEU A 25 -30.00 -11.87 -15.42
N CYS A 26 -30.23 -10.61 -15.74
CA CYS A 26 -29.24 -9.53 -15.58
C CYS A 26 -29.27 -8.84 -14.20
N LEU A 27 -30.21 -9.20 -13.29
CA LEU A 27 -30.41 -8.51 -12.01
C LEU A 27 -29.56 -9.06 -10.85
N SER A 28 -28.69 -10.05 -11.06
CA SER A 28 -27.93 -10.68 -9.98
C SER A 28 -26.44 -10.36 -9.94
N ALA A 29 -25.97 -9.36 -10.67
CA ALA A 29 -24.67 -8.76 -10.40
C ALA A 29 -24.83 -7.75 -9.24
N ALA A 30 -25.27 -8.20 -8.08
CA ALA A 30 -25.07 -7.44 -6.84
C ALA A 30 -23.56 -7.31 -6.68
N ALA A 31 -23.04 -6.09 -6.91
CA ALA A 31 -21.65 -5.77 -6.63
C ALA A 31 -21.37 -6.24 -5.20
N GLN A 32 -20.52 -7.25 -5.04
CA GLN A 32 -20.14 -7.72 -3.71
C GLN A 32 -19.62 -6.49 -2.95
N SER A 33 -20.25 -6.17 -1.83
CA SER A 33 -19.86 -5.02 -1.01
C SER A 33 -18.42 -5.26 -0.55
N TRP A 34 -17.49 -4.46 -1.05
CA TRP A 34 -16.11 -4.45 -0.54
C TRP A 34 -16.05 -3.50 0.67
N PRO A 35 -15.33 -3.88 1.76
CA PRO A 35 -14.67 -5.15 2.03
C PRO A 35 -15.59 -6.18 2.70
N THR A 36 -15.36 -7.49 2.42
CA THR A 36 -16.09 -8.62 3.03
C THR A 36 -15.22 -9.46 3.97
N LYS A 37 -13.92 -9.14 4.07
CA LYS A 37 -12.92 -9.84 4.90
C LYS A 37 -11.94 -8.83 5.50
N PRO A 38 -11.16 -9.20 6.52
CA PRO A 38 -10.15 -8.32 7.12
C PRO A 38 -9.18 -7.74 6.10
N ILE A 39 -8.80 -6.46 6.30
CA ILE A 39 -7.81 -5.77 5.51
C ILE A 39 -6.46 -5.87 6.22
N LYS A 40 -5.40 -6.18 5.48
CA LYS A 40 -4.05 -6.23 6.01
C LYS A 40 -3.27 -4.97 5.62
N ILE A 41 -2.62 -4.34 6.60
CA ILE A 41 -1.61 -3.30 6.37
C ILE A 41 -0.24 -3.90 6.68
N VAL A 42 0.56 -4.12 5.65
CA VAL A 42 1.96 -4.52 5.78
C VAL A 42 2.79 -3.27 6.04
N VAL A 43 3.46 -3.22 7.18
CA VAL A 43 4.42 -2.16 7.53
C VAL A 43 5.80 -2.68 7.20
N ASN A 44 6.49 -2.06 6.24
CA ASN A 44 7.79 -2.51 5.78
C ASN A 44 8.98 -2.04 6.64
N PHE A 45 8.72 -1.74 7.92
CA PHE A 45 9.69 -1.38 8.95
C PHE A 45 9.45 -2.17 10.24
N PRO A 46 10.44 -2.22 11.16
CA PRO A 46 10.29 -2.88 12.45
C PRO A 46 9.12 -2.30 13.26
N PRO A 47 8.52 -3.12 14.15
CA PRO A 47 7.47 -2.65 15.04
C PRO A 47 7.97 -1.55 16.00
N GLY A 48 7.06 -0.66 16.41
CA GLY A 48 7.36 0.47 17.30
C GLY A 48 7.93 1.71 16.60
N GLY A 49 8.32 1.63 15.33
CA GLY A 49 8.74 2.77 14.53
C GLY A 49 7.57 3.65 14.09
N ALA A 50 7.87 4.85 13.53
CA ALA A 50 6.84 5.80 13.12
C ALA A 50 5.81 5.21 12.16
N ALA A 51 6.24 4.43 11.16
CA ALA A 51 5.33 3.81 10.21
C ALA A 51 4.38 2.80 10.89
N ASP A 52 4.86 2.02 11.87
CA ASP A 52 4.06 1.08 12.63
C ASP A 52 3.03 1.80 13.51
N GLN A 53 3.47 2.84 14.22
CA GLN A 53 2.56 3.64 15.06
C GLN A 53 1.46 4.31 14.21
N ILE A 54 1.81 4.86 13.06
CA ILE A 54 0.84 5.47 12.13
C ILE A 54 -0.13 4.41 11.61
N ALA A 55 0.36 3.25 11.15
CA ALA A 55 -0.48 2.17 10.66
C ALA A 55 -1.50 1.69 11.69
N ARG A 56 -1.07 1.55 12.96
CA ARG A 56 -1.97 1.17 14.06
C ARG A 56 -2.96 2.26 14.43
N ALA A 57 -2.51 3.54 14.42
CA ALA A 57 -3.37 4.68 14.72
C ALA A 57 -4.50 4.85 13.69
N ILE A 58 -4.22 4.64 12.40
CA ILE A 58 -5.24 4.73 11.35
C ILE A 58 -6.03 3.42 11.19
N GLY A 59 -5.47 2.28 11.58
CA GLY A 59 -6.09 0.97 11.41
C GLY A 59 -7.40 0.83 12.17
N VAL A 60 -7.52 1.39 13.36
CA VAL A 60 -8.74 1.34 14.17
C VAL A 60 -9.87 2.11 13.50
N PRO A 61 -9.78 3.43 13.27
CA PRO A 61 -10.88 4.18 12.64
C PRO A 61 -11.16 3.71 11.20
N LEU A 62 -10.16 3.22 10.48
CA LEU A 62 -10.36 2.65 9.15
C LEU A 62 -11.20 1.36 9.22
N GLY A 63 -10.93 0.50 10.21
CA GLY A 63 -11.70 -0.72 10.43
C GLY A 63 -13.15 -0.42 10.80
N GLU A 64 -13.39 0.58 11.66
CA GLU A 64 -14.73 1.05 12.01
C GLU A 64 -15.48 1.59 10.79
N ALA A 65 -14.84 2.44 9.98
CA ALA A 65 -15.45 3.03 8.80
C ALA A 65 -15.79 2.01 7.71
N LEU A 66 -14.98 0.95 7.57
CA LEU A 66 -15.16 -0.08 6.55
C LEU A 66 -15.94 -1.30 7.05
N GLY A 67 -16.25 -1.40 8.34
CA GLY A 67 -16.96 -2.52 8.93
C GLY A 67 -16.17 -3.84 8.92
N GLN A 68 -14.84 -3.78 8.74
CA GLN A 68 -13.95 -4.94 8.71
C GLN A 68 -12.68 -4.69 9.52
N PRO A 69 -12.15 -5.70 10.24
CA PRO A 69 -10.91 -5.55 10.98
C PRO A 69 -9.73 -5.15 10.09
N VAL A 70 -8.89 -4.25 10.59
CA VAL A 70 -7.60 -3.92 9.97
C VAL A 70 -6.47 -4.54 10.78
N VAL A 71 -5.71 -5.43 10.16
CA VAL A 71 -4.60 -6.16 10.77
C VAL A 71 -3.28 -5.56 10.32
N VAL A 72 -2.45 -5.12 11.27
CA VAL A 72 -1.12 -4.56 10.99
C VAL A 72 -0.07 -5.66 11.15
N GLU A 73 0.71 -5.90 10.10
CA GLU A 73 1.80 -6.88 10.04
C GLU A 73 3.12 -6.20 9.68
N ASN A 74 4.17 -6.37 10.52
CA ASN A 74 5.48 -5.80 10.25
C ASN A 74 6.33 -6.78 9.41
N ARG A 75 6.88 -6.29 8.28
CA ARG A 75 7.77 -7.03 7.37
C ARG A 75 8.94 -6.15 6.95
N GLY A 76 9.83 -5.88 7.91
CA GLY A 76 11.04 -5.10 7.67
C GLY A 76 12.12 -5.90 6.90
N GLY A 77 13.14 -5.18 6.47
CA GLY A 77 14.34 -5.72 5.81
C GLY A 77 14.61 -5.09 4.46
N ALA A 78 15.90 -4.98 4.10
CA ALA A 78 16.40 -4.35 2.88
C ALA A 78 15.78 -2.95 2.63
N ASN A 79 15.76 -2.10 3.64
CA ASN A 79 15.11 -0.78 3.65
C ASN A 79 13.65 -0.81 3.18
N GLY A 80 12.90 -1.84 3.61
CA GLY A 80 11.48 -2.00 3.29
C GLY A 80 11.18 -2.78 2.01
N ASN A 81 12.19 -3.17 1.24
CA ASN A 81 11.97 -3.91 0.00
C ASN A 81 11.30 -5.27 0.22
N LEU A 82 11.56 -5.96 1.35
CA LEU A 82 10.90 -7.24 1.63
C LEU A 82 9.39 -7.10 1.84
N GLY A 83 8.96 -6.10 2.60
CA GLY A 83 7.54 -5.80 2.76
C GLY A 83 6.90 -5.30 1.47
N GLY A 84 7.62 -4.47 0.70
CA GLY A 84 7.19 -4.00 -0.61
C GLY A 84 6.97 -5.14 -1.61
N GLU A 85 7.90 -6.07 -1.70
CA GLU A 85 7.79 -7.28 -2.54
C GLU A 85 6.58 -8.13 -2.16
N MET A 86 6.37 -8.35 -0.86
CA MET A 86 5.23 -9.13 -0.38
C MET A 86 3.89 -8.52 -0.84
N VAL A 87 3.75 -7.19 -0.77
CA VAL A 87 2.52 -6.51 -1.21
C VAL A 87 2.41 -6.49 -2.73
N ALA A 88 3.49 -6.21 -3.45
CA ALA A 88 3.52 -6.21 -4.91
C ALA A 88 3.12 -7.57 -5.52
N LYS A 89 3.42 -8.67 -4.83
CA LYS A 89 3.04 -10.04 -5.23
C LYS A 89 1.70 -10.52 -4.68
N SER A 90 1.04 -9.71 -3.85
CA SER A 90 -0.30 -10.04 -3.32
C SER A 90 -1.38 -9.82 -4.38
N PRO A 91 -2.55 -10.46 -4.26
CA PRO A 91 -3.70 -10.16 -5.13
C PRO A 91 -4.04 -8.66 -5.11
N ALA A 92 -4.32 -8.09 -6.28
CA ALA A 92 -4.70 -6.68 -6.44
C ALA A 92 -6.21 -6.45 -6.14
N ASP A 93 -6.67 -7.01 -5.01
CA ASP A 93 -8.08 -7.01 -4.58
C ASP A 93 -8.40 -5.94 -3.51
N GLY A 94 -7.41 -5.11 -3.15
CA GLY A 94 -7.56 -4.05 -2.15
C GLY A 94 -7.45 -4.51 -0.69
N TYR A 95 -7.23 -5.81 -0.43
CA TYR A 95 -7.14 -6.33 0.94
C TYR A 95 -5.73 -6.35 1.53
N THR A 96 -4.71 -6.09 0.72
CA THR A 96 -3.33 -5.99 1.20
C THR A 96 -2.77 -4.63 0.83
N LEU A 97 -2.54 -3.81 1.84
CA LEU A 97 -2.02 -2.46 1.72
C LEU A 97 -0.58 -2.40 2.23
N LEU A 98 0.21 -1.48 1.69
CA LEU A 98 1.57 -1.22 2.16
C LEU A 98 1.63 0.13 2.90
N MET A 99 2.11 0.12 4.15
CA MET A 99 2.53 1.31 4.85
C MET A 99 4.05 1.45 4.70
N SER A 100 4.48 2.41 3.90
CA SER A 100 5.88 2.59 3.54
C SER A 100 6.35 4.04 3.70
N SER A 101 7.66 4.25 3.52
CA SER A 101 8.26 5.58 3.39
C SER A 101 8.55 5.92 1.94
N GLY A 102 8.69 7.23 1.66
CA GLY A 102 9.10 7.70 0.33
C GLY A 102 10.45 7.13 -0.13
N GLY A 103 11.36 6.81 0.81
CA GLY A 103 12.67 6.22 0.47
C GLY A 103 12.58 4.90 -0.29
N MET A 104 11.67 4.01 0.10
CA MET A 104 11.47 2.74 -0.62
C MET A 104 11.00 2.96 -2.06
N VAL A 105 10.15 3.95 -2.29
CA VAL A 105 9.57 4.22 -3.62
C VAL A 105 10.52 5.03 -4.50
N SER A 106 11.20 6.06 -3.96
CA SER A 106 11.95 7.03 -4.75
C SER A 106 13.47 6.90 -4.66
N VAL A 107 14.03 6.26 -3.62
CA VAL A 107 15.48 6.12 -3.43
C VAL A 107 15.96 4.72 -3.75
N ASN A 108 15.27 3.69 -3.22
CA ASN A 108 15.72 2.30 -3.39
C ASN A 108 15.91 1.86 -4.85
N PRO A 109 15.07 2.26 -5.83
CA PRO A 109 15.28 1.91 -7.24
C PRO A 109 16.63 2.37 -7.80
N HIS A 110 17.25 3.39 -7.19
CA HIS A 110 18.51 3.98 -7.66
C HIS A 110 19.75 3.47 -6.92
N ILE A 111 19.57 2.88 -5.72
CA ILE A 111 20.71 2.44 -4.89
C ILE A 111 20.81 0.93 -4.73
N TYR A 112 19.73 0.18 -4.98
CA TYR A 112 19.75 -1.28 -4.95
C TYR A 112 20.03 -1.82 -6.36
N ALA A 113 21.06 -2.63 -6.50
CA ALA A 113 21.43 -3.23 -7.80
C ALA A 113 20.34 -4.14 -8.36
N ARG A 114 19.49 -4.71 -7.49
CA ARG A 114 18.33 -5.54 -7.86
C ARG A 114 17.20 -5.29 -6.86
N MET A 115 16.04 -4.96 -7.37
CA MET A 115 14.78 -4.96 -6.63
C MET A 115 13.89 -6.07 -7.20
N PRO A 116 13.22 -6.85 -6.33
CA PRO A 116 12.35 -7.96 -6.78
C PRO A 116 10.99 -7.49 -7.31
N PHE A 117 10.73 -6.20 -7.33
CA PHE A 117 9.52 -5.54 -7.85
C PHE A 117 9.86 -4.10 -8.29
N ASP A 118 9.00 -3.51 -9.11
CA ASP A 118 9.07 -2.11 -9.53
C ASP A 118 8.00 -1.30 -8.78
N PRO A 119 8.38 -0.45 -7.80
CA PRO A 119 7.39 0.28 -7.00
C PRO A 119 6.51 1.23 -7.82
N ALA A 120 6.95 1.66 -9.00
CA ALA A 120 6.18 2.54 -9.85
C ALA A 120 5.13 1.80 -10.71
N LYS A 121 5.31 0.49 -10.94
CA LYS A 121 4.41 -0.34 -11.75
C LYS A 121 3.58 -1.30 -10.92
N ASP A 122 4.19 -1.88 -9.88
CA ASP A 122 3.61 -2.99 -9.13
C ASP A 122 2.82 -2.51 -7.89
N LEU A 123 2.90 -1.20 -7.56
CA LEU A 123 2.18 -0.60 -6.44
C LEU A 123 1.35 0.59 -6.90
N VAL A 124 0.12 0.67 -6.43
CA VAL A 124 -0.78 1.80 -6.68
C VAL A 124 -0.82 2.69 -5.42
N PRO A 125 -0.45 3.99 -5.50
CA PRO A 125 -0.54 4.88 -4.36
C PRO A 125 -2.01 5.14 -4.00
N VAL A 126 -2.33 5.01 -2.70
CA VAL A 126 -3.69 5.23 -2.17
C VAL A 126 -3.80 6.60 -1.53
N ALA A 127 -2.97 6.89 -0.52
CA ALA A 127 -2.99 8.16 0.20
C ALA A 127 -1.68 8.40 0.94
N SER A 128 -1.40 9.67 1.27
CA SER A 128 -0.37 10.04 2.23
C SER A 128 -0.96 9.97 3.65
N ALA A 129 -0.48 9.01 4.46
CA ALA A 129 -1.00 8.78 5.81
C ALA A 129 -0.51 9.84 6.81
N ALA A 130 0.77 10.25 6.72
CA ALA A 130 1.35 11.24 7.61
C ALA A 130 2.66 11.82 7.03
N ARG A 131 3.13 12.92 7.62
CA ARG A 131 4.46 13.45 7.41
C ARG A 131 5.29 13.24 8.68
N VAL A 132 6.42 12.55 8.56
CA VAL A 132 7.37 12.35 9.65
C VAL A 132 8.49 13.37 9.51
N LEU A 133 8.72 14.14 10.57
CA LEU A 133 9.87 15.07 10.64
C LEU A 133 11.10 14.31 11.14
N VAL A 134 12.24 14.60 10.53
CA VAL A 134 13.53 14.04 10.93
C VAL A 134 14.35 15.13 11.62
N PHE A 135 14.88 14.82 12.80
CA PHE A 135 15.74 15.73 13.57
C PHE A 135 17.12 15.12 13.72
N LEU A 136 18.16 15.95 13.55
CA LEU A 136 19.50 15.62 13.97
C LEU A 136 19.61 15.90 15.48
N VAL A 137 19.92 14.87 16.25
CA VAL A 137 20.11 14.98 17.69
C VAL A 137 21.50 14.52 18.09
N ALA A 138 22.06 15.11 19.12
CA ALA A 138 23.36 14.76 19.68
C ALA A 138 23.24 14.52 21.18
N LYS A 139 24.29 13.93 21.80
CA LYS A 139 24.37 13.81 23.25
C LYS A 139 24.34 15.18 23.92
N PRO A 140 23.80 15.31 25.13
CA PRO A 140 23.76 16.61 25.86
C PRO A 140 25.13 17.27 26.03
N ASN A 141 26.20 16.48 26.11
CA ASN A 141 27.58 16.96 26.26
C ASN A 141 28.36 16.98 24.94
N PHE A 142 27.68 16.97 23.80
CA PHE A 142 28.33 17.13 22.50
C PHE A 142 28.88 18.56 22.36
N PRO A 143 30.12 18.74 21.88
CA PRO A 143 30.79 20.05 21.85
C PRO A 143 30.32 20.92 20.66
N ALA A 144 29.00 21.10 20.52
CA ALA A 144 28.38 21.99 19.55
C ALA A 144 26.96 22.37 20.02
N ASN A 145 26.60 23.65 19.95
CA ASN A 145 25.30 24.15 20.33
C ASN A 145 24.42 24.56 19.14
N ASN A 146 25.00 24.55 17.96
CA ASN A 146 24.32 24.90 16.70
C ASN A 146 24.91 24.12 15.53
N ILE A 147 24.28 24.21 14.35
CA ILE A 147 24.68 23.44 13.17
C ILE A 147 26.07 23.85 12.66
N GLN A 148 26.47 25.09 12.78
CA GLN A 148 27.78 25.58 12.32
C GLN A 148 28.91 24.97 13.16
N GLU A 149 28.75 25.00 14.49
CA GLU A 149 29.71 24.36 15.42
C GLU A 149 29.75 22.84 15.21
N PHE A 150 28.57 22.21 15.01
CA PHE A 150 28.48 20.80 14.67
C PHE A 150 29.29 20.46 13.42
N LEU A 151 29.07 21.18 12.33
CA LEU A 151 29.80 20.96 11.06
C LEU A 151 31.30 21.19 11.21
N ALA A 152 31.73 22.21 11.97
CA ALA A 152 33.13 22.47 12.26
C ALA A 152 33.76 21.31 13.05
N HIS A 153 33.04 20.81 14.08
CA HIS A 153 33.52 19.69 14.89
C HIS A 153 33.64 18.40 14.07
N VAL A 154 32.65 18.09 13.22
CA VAL A 154 32.67 16.90 12.33
C VAL A 154 33.85 16.97 11.37
N LYS A 155 34.10 18.13 10.74
CA LYS A 155 35.21 18.35 9.81
C LYS A 155 36.59 18.24 10.48
N ALA A 156 36.70 18.69 11.73
CA ALA A 156 37.94 18.61 12.50
C ALA A 156 38.23 17.20 13.03
N ASN A 157 37.26 16.30 13.02
CA ASN A 157 37.37 14.95 13.57
C ASN A 157 36.92 13.85 12.57
N PRO A 158 37.54 13.74 11.38
CA PRO A 158 37.14 12.79 10.37
C PRO A 158 37.26 11.34 10.88
N GLY A 159 36.20 10.55 10.66
CA GLY A 159 36.15 9.14 11.06
C GLY A 159 36.03 8.88 12.57
N ARG A 160 35.92 9.93 13.41
CA ARG A 160 35.80 9.79 14.87
C ARG A 160 34.37 9.75 15.38
N LEU A 161 33.42 10.13 14.55
CA LEU A 161 32.01 10.19 14.93
C LEU A 161 31.23 9.08 14.26
N SER A 162 30.29 8.54 15.02
CA SER A 162 29.30 7.58 14.50
C SER A 162 27.90 8.20 14.61
N TYR A 163 27.02 7.84 13.69
CA TYR A 163 25.63 8.24 13.73
C TYR A 163 24.70 7.02 13.57
N GLY A 164 23.49 7.12 14.11
CA GLY A 164 22.43 6.14 13.94
C GLY A 164 21.45 6.60 12.85
N SER A 165 21.04 5.68 12.02
CA SER A 165 20.00 5.90 11.00
C SER A 165 19.12 4.67 10.88
N ALA A 166 18.03 4.78 10.09
CA ALA A 166 17.16 3.65 9.79
C ALA A 166 17.67 2.76 8.63
N GLY A 167 18.94 2.96 8.21
CA GLY A 167 19.58 2.18 7.14
C GLY A 167 19.63 2.90 5.80
N ASN A 168 20.45 2.34 4.89
CA ASN A 168 20.70 2.89 3.56
C ASN A 168 19.40 3.09 2.78
N GLY A 169 19.22 4.28 2.20
CA GLY A 169 18.01 4.65 1.46
C GLY A 169 16.87 5.19 2.32
N SER A 170 16.99 5.17 3.65
CA SER A 170 16.05 5.84 4.54
C SER A 170 16.28 7.35 4.58
N SER A 171 15.23 8.14 4.86
CA SER A 171 15.34 9.60 4.98
C SER A 171 16.37 10.07 6.02
N PRO A 172 16.56 9.42 7.19
CA PRO A 172 17.57 9.81 8.15
C PRO A 172 18.99 9.33 7.82
N HIS A 173 19.23 8.60 6.74
CA HIS A 173 20.55 8.16 6.30
C HIS A 173 21.13 9.13 5.28
#